data_d0de42e57862459cb23bf9cfb276997e
#
_entry.id   d0de42e57862459cb23bf9cfb276997e
#
_cell.length_a   1.000
_cell.length_b   1.000
_cell.length_c   1.000
_cell.angle_alpha   90.00
_cell.angle_beta   90.00
_cell.angle_gamma   90.00
#
_symmetry.space_group_name_H-M   'P 1'
#
loop_
_entity.id
_entity.type
_entity.pdbx_description
1 polymer ?
#
loop_
_entity_poly.entity_id
_entity_poly.type
_entity_poly.pdbx_seq_one_letter_code
_entity_poly.pdbx_strand_id
1 'polypeptide(L)'
;MLTSSPQLGPSPLWPSRRRAGPRTVKNGWLRGGNSGAYRSMVHAMTAGPSALRVFHASLSASYDPPSQGALNVIDYREDCSRQGAGTSSGNVQATLLLEQGARRYITVASTLCTAAVWVSGNGFNSLRATDFVQVDGPVCSPDASCPDFAASAAPLRFGFTRQVALLAGQPAGTVVHGVDNWKLTVWRR
;
A
#
# COMPACT_ATOMS: atom_id res chain seq x y z
N MET A 1 41.24 -3.31 -16.91
CA MET A 1 40.04 -2.54 -17.30
C MET A 1 38.97 -2.83 -16.29
N LEU A 2 38.76 -1.91 -15.36
CA LEU A 2 37.72 -2.02 -14.32
C LEU A 2 36.52 -1.20 -14.80
N THR A 3 35.41 -1.86 -15.08
CA THR A 3 34.14 -1.21 -15.41
C THR A 3 33.42 -0.88 -14.13
N SER A 4 33.31 0.41 -13.82
CA SER A 4 32.52 0.92 -12.70
C SER A 4 31.03 0.82 -13.01
N SER A 5 30.28 0.10 -12.16
CA SER A 5 28.82 0.13 -12.17
C SER A 5 28.30 1.49 -11.69
N PRO A 6 27.22 2.02 -12.26
CA PRO A 6 26.63 3.26 -11.80
C PRO A 6 25.99 3.06 -10.41
N GLN A 7 26.42 3.86 -9.44
CA GLN A 7 25.77 3.98 -8.14
C GLN A 7 24.40 4.63 -8.34
N LEU A 8 23.35 3.92 -7.96
CA LEU A 8 22.02 4.50 -7.81
C LEU A 8 22.08 5.47 -6.62
N GLY A 9 21.92 6.75 -6.91
CA GLY A 9 21.84 7.78 -5.89
C GLY A 9 20.69 7.54 -4.90
N PRO A 10 20.79 8.10 -3.68
CA PRO A 10 19.76 7.92 -2.65
C PRO A 10 18.43 8.45 -3.15
N SER A 11 17.37 7.62 -2.98
CA SER A 11 16.00 8.02 -3.24
C SER A 11 15.66 9.31 -2.48
N PRO A 12 14.88 10.23 -3.05
CA PRO A 12 14.57 11.49 -2.40
C PRO A 12 13.88 11.23 -1.07
N LEU A 13 14.52 11.67 0.00
CA LEU A 13 13.94 11.73 1.34
C LEU A 13 12.68 12.60 1.29
N TRP A 14 11.52 12.02 1.53
CA TRP A 14 10.29 12.77 1.69
C TRP A 14 10.40 13.65 2.93
N PRO A 15 10.11 14.96 2.83
CA PRO A 15 10.23 15.84 3.99
C PRO A 15 9.26 15.39 5.09
N SER A 16 9.84 15.18 6.27
CA SER A 16 9.12 14.89 7.49
C SER A 16 8.13 16.01 7.83
N ARG A 17 6.86 15.63 8.06
CA ARG A 17 5.84 16.34 8.84
C ARG A 17 5.83 17.86 8.73
N ARG A 18 5.19 18.39 7.68
CA ARG A 18 4.48 19.68 7.85
C ARG A 18 3.02 19.33 8.16
N ARG A 19 2.46 19.96 9.21
CA ARG A 19 1.02 19.88 9.53
C ARG A 19 0.24 20.35 8.31
N ALA A 20 -0.30 19.43 7.55
CA ALA A 20 -1.21 19.74 6.47
C ALA A 20 -2.58 20.04 7.09
N GLY A 21 -3.32 20.97 6.49
CA GLY A 21 -4.69 21.31 6.87
C GLY A 21 -5.64 20.10 6.84
N PRO A 22 -6.91 20.28 7.16
CA PRO A 22 -7.86 19.19 7.35
C PRO A 22 -7.94 18.32 6.07
N ARG A 23 -7.66 17.06 6.23
CA ARG A 23 -7.78 16.03 5.19
C ARG A 23 -8.98 15.17 5.53
N THR A 24 -9.84 14.95 4.56
CA THR A 24 -11.02 14.10 4.75
C THR A 24 -10.84 12.82 3.93
N VAL A 25 -11.03 11.68 4.59
CA VAL A 25 -11.14 10.38 3.96
C VAL A 25 -12.56 9.88 4.20
N LYS A 26 -13.27 9.57 3.12
CA LYS A 26 -14.57 8.92 3.18
C LYS A 26 -14.45 7.53 2.57
N ASN A 27 -15.00 6.53 3.23
CA ASN A 27 -15.06 5.15 2.76
C ASN A 27 -16.50 4.70 2.73
N GLY A 28 -16.85 3.91 1.72
CA GLY A 28 -18.18 3.34 1.59
C GLY A 28 -18.18 2.14 0.65
N TRP A 29 -19.24 1.35 0.69
CA TRP A 29 -19.53 0.31 -0.28
C TRP A 29 -20.49 0.85 -1.32
N LEU A 30 -20.14 0.74 -2.60
CA LEU A 30 -20.95 1.16 -3.73
C LEU A 30 -21.20 -0.03 -4.67
N ARG A 31 -22.28 0.02 -5.44
CA ARG A 31 -22.53 -0.92 -6.55
C ARG A 31 -21.73 -0.49 -7.78
N GLY A 32 -21.51 -1.43 -8.72
CA GLY A 32 -20.77 -1.17 -9.95
C GLY A 32 -19.27 -1.47 -9.85
N GLY A 33 -18.89 -2.38 -8.96
CA GLY A 33 -17.56 -2.99 -8.92
C GLY A 33 -17.31 -3.88 -10.14
N ASN A 34 -16.14 -4.54 -10.17
CA ASN A 34 -15.80 -5.51 -11.23
C ASN A 34 -16.67 -6.76 -11.14
N SER A 35 -17.21 -7.05 -9.95
CA SER A 35 -18.29 -8.01 -9.72
C SER A 35 -19.12 -7.59 -8.50
N GLY A 36 -20.12 -6.72 -8.68
CA GLY A 36 -21.07 -6.36 -7.62
C GLY A 36 -20.70 -5.10 -6.84
N ALA A 37 -20.44 -5.21 -5.53
CA ALA A 37 -20.13 -4.07 -4.67
C ALA A 37 -18.62 -3.90 -4.48
N TYR A 38 -18.14 -2.69 -4.49
CA TYR A 38 -16.73 -2.34 -4.28
C TYR A 38 -16.57 -1.35 -3.12
N ARG A 39 -15.38 -1.28 -2.57
CA ARG A 39 -15.02 -0.26 -1.58
C ARG A 39 -14.61 1.02 -2.29
N SER A 40 -15.40 2.08 -2.11
CA SER A 40 -15.09 3.42 -2.61
C SER A 40 -14.32 4.22 -1.56
N MET A 41 -13.34 4.98 -2.01
CA MET A 41 -12.51 5.86 -1.19
C MET A 41 -12.41 7.23 -1.85
N VAL A 42 -12.53 8.28 -1.03
CA VAL A 42 -12.37 9.68 -1.45
C VAL A 42 -11.24 10.30 -0.63
N HIS A 43 -10.19 10.72 -1.30
CA HIS A 43 -9.06 11.42 -0.70
C HIS A 43 -9.15 12.91 -1.05
N ALA A 44 -9.49 13.75 -0.06
CA ALA A 44 -9.42 15.20 -0.21
C ALA A 44 -7.99 15.67 0.10
N MET A 45 -7.40 16.37 -0.85
CA MET A 45 -6.02 16.84 -0.81
C MET A 45 -6.00 18.37 -0.71
N THR A 46 -5.13 18.89 0.13
CA THR A 46 -4.77 20.32 0.12
C THR A 46 -3.88 20.63 -1.08
N ALA A 47 -3.77 21.90 -1.47
CA ALA A 47 -2.83 22.30 -2.53
C ALA A 47 -1.41 21.81 -2.23
N GLY A 48 -0.67 21.44 -3.30
CA GLY A 48 0.66 20.84 -3.18
C GLY A 48 1.78 21.79 -2.73
N PRO A 49 2.93 21.25 -2.31
CA PRO A 49 3.20 19.81 -2.24
C PRO A 49 2.51 19.18 -1.02
N SER A 50 1.77 18.10 -1.24
CA SER A 50 1.06 17.37 -0.18
C SER A 50 1.00 15.88 -0.50
N ALA A 51 1.02 15.05 0.54
CA ALA A 51 0.83 13.61 0.41
C ALA A 51 -0.13 13.11 1.50
N LEU A 52 -0.99 12.17 1.12
CA LEU A 52 -1.88 11.47 2.02
C LEU A 52 -1.69 9.97 1.83
N ARG A 53 -1.34 9.26 2.90
CA ARG A 53 -1.33 7.79 2.94
C ARG A 53 -2.37 7.33 3.94
N VAL A 54 -3.22 6.40 3.51
CA VAL A 54 -4.28 5.81 4.32
C VAL A 54 -4.03 4.31 4.44
N PHE A 55 -4.09 3.80 5.67
CA PHE A 55 -3.91 2.40 6.01
C PHE A 55 -5.27 1.75 6.21
N HIS A 56 -5.50 0.64 5.55
CA HIS A 56 -6.73 -0.14 5.61
C HIS A 56 -6.40 -1.56 6.09
N ALA A 57 -6.32 -1.76 7.41
CA ALA A 57 -6.15 -3.08 7.98
C ALA A 57 -7.48 -3.85 7.91
N SER A 58 -7.41 -5.12 7.50
CA SER A 58 -8.56 -6.03 7.55
C SER A 58 -8.74 -6.56 8.97
N LEU A 59 -9.99 -6.67 9.43
CA LEU A 59 -10.30 -7.27 10.72
C LEU A 59 -10.27 -8.82 10.69
N SER A 60 -10.40 -9.41 9.50
CA SER A 60 -10.52 -10.87 9.31
C SER A 60 -9.34 -11.52 8.59
N ALA A 61 -8.51 -10.73 7.88
CA ALA A 61 -7.36 -11.26 7.16
C ALA A 61 -6.14 -11.31 8.10
N SER A 62 -5.93 -12.45 8.71
CA SER A 62 -4.80 -12.70 9.61
C SER A 62 -4.14 -14.04 9.31
N TYR A 63 -2.89 -14.19 9.73
CA TYR A 63 -2.11 -15.40 9.69
C TYR A 63 -1.36 -15.57 11.01
N ASP A 64 -1.46 -16.76 11.59
CA ASP A 64 -0.83 -17.11 12.87
C ASP A 64 0.28 -18.16 12.65
N PRO A 65 1.54 -17.75 12.48
CA PRO A 65 2.63 -18.67 12.20
C PRO A 65 2.80 -19.81 13.21
N PRO A 66 2.63 -19.63 14.52
CA PRO A 66 2.69 -20.72 15.49
C PRO A 66 1.72 -21.86 15.23
N SER A 67 0.53 -21.56 14.75
CA SER A 67 -0.49 -22.57 14.46
C SER A 67 -0.56 -23.02 13.01
N GLN A 68 -0.11 -22.15 12.06
CA GLN A 68 -0.25 -22.37 10.63
C GLN A 68 1.07 -22.68 9.91
N GLY A 69 2.21 -22.53 10.59
CA GLY A 69 3.56 -22.77 10.06
C GLY A 69 4.25 -21.49 9.57
N ALA A 70 5.54 -21.61 9.24
CA ALA A 70 6.33 -20.51 8.71
C ALA A 70 5.80 -20.04 7.34
N LEU A 71 5.80 -18.74 7.12
CA LEU A 71 5.54 -18.15 5.82
C LEU A 71 6.76 -18.28 4.90
N ASN A 72 6.49 -18.52 3.61
CA ASN A 72 7.49 -18.43 2.56
C ASN A 72 7.35 -17.13 1.77
N VAL A 73 6.22 -16.98 1.10
CA VAL A 73 5.89 -15.79 0.29
C VAL A 73 4.41 -15.46 0.37
N ILE A 74 4.08 -14.23 -0.04
CA ILE A 74 2.71 -13.72 -0.11
C ILE A 74 2.44 -13.23 -1.53
N ASP A 75 1.31 -13.63 -2.11
CA ASP A 75 0.76 -13.00 -3.30
C ASP A 75 -0.38 -12.07 -2.90
N TYR A 76 -0.41 -10.91 -3.51
CA TYR A 76 -1.45 -9.90 -3.32
C TYR A 76 -2.07 -9.53 -4.65
N ARG A 77 -3.38 -9.47 -4.70
CA ARG A 77 -4.16 -9.05 -5.86
C ARG A 77 -5.34 -8.21 -5.44
N GLU A 78 -5.68 -7.27 -6.29
CA GLU A 78 -6.91 -6.49 -6.21
C GLU A 78 -7.35 -6.05 -7.60
N ASP A 79 -8.60 -5.68 -7.73
CA ASP A 79 -9.07 -4.90 -8.85
C ASP A 79 -9.20 -3.45 -8.40
N CYS A 80 -8.71 -2.53 -9.21
CA CYS A 80 -8.77 -1.13 -8.87
C CYS A 80 -9.28 -0.27 -10.03
N SER A 81 -9.91 0.85 -9.68
CA SER A 81 -10.35 1.86 -10.63
C SER A 81 -10.17 3.24 -10.02
N ARG A 82 -9.64 4.17 -10.79
CA ARG A 82 -9.69 5.59 -10.48
C ARG A 82 -10.99 6.14 -11.01
N GLN A 83 -11.91 6.45 -10.11
CA GLN A 83 -13.24 6.97 -10.49
C GLN A 83 -13.14 8.41 -11.02
N GLY A 84 -13.79 8.69 -12.15
CA GLY A 84 -13.70 9.98 -12.82
C GLY A 84 -14.31 11.18 -12.09
N ALA A 85 -14.95 10.96 -10.94
CA ALA A 85 -15.59 12.04 -10.16
C ALA A 85 -14.61 12.90 -9.34
N GLY A 86 -13.31 12.58 -9.35
CA GLY A 86 -12.30 13.38 -8.67
C GLY A 86 -11.89 14.62 -9.44
N THR A 87 -11.54 15.69 -8.73
CA THR A 87 -11.10 16.97 -9.30
C THR A 87 -9.58 17.06 -9.47
N SER A 88 -8.81 16.10 -8.94
CA SER A 88 -7.36 16.06 -9.01
C SER A 88 -6.85 14.99 -9.96
N SER A 89 -5.76 15.28 -10.67
CA SER A 89 -5.05 14.33 -11.54
C SER A 89 -4.11 13.37 -10.81
N GLY A 90 -4.05 13.42 -9.47
CA GLY A 90 -3.14 12.60 -8.68
C GLY A 90 -3.32 11.09 -8.92
N ASN A 91 -2.20 10.38 -9.08
CA ASN A 91 -2.20 8.92 -9.16
C ASN A 91 -2.39 8.31 -7.77
N VAL A 92 -3.07 7.17 -7.72
CA VAL A 92 -3.22 6.40 -6.49
C VAL A 92 -2.21 5.27 -6.50
N GLN A 93 -1.28 5.31 -5.55
CA GLN A 93 -0.36 4.22 -5.29
C GLN A 93 -0.97 3.25 -4.29
N ALA A 94 -0.81 1.96 -4.55
CA ALA A 94 -1.24 0.88 -3.68
C ALA A 94 -0.03 0.05 -3.21
N THR A 95 -0.02 -0.30 -1.93
CA THR A 95 0.94 -1.24 -1.35
C THR A 95 0.21 -2.24 -0.46
N LEU A 96 0.76 -3.44 -0.31
CA LEU A 96 0.30 -4.38 0.72
C LEU A 96 0.72 -3.84 2.10
N LEU A 97 -0.18 -3.91 3.06
CA LEU A 97 0.05 -3.61 4.47
C LEU A 97 0.17 -4.91 5.27
N LEU A 98 1.21 -4.99 6.10
CA LEU A 98 1.34 -5.98 7.17
C LEU A 98 1.38 -5.27 8.52
N GLU A 99 0.66 -5.80 9.50
CA GLU A 99 0.81 -5.43 10.90
C GLU A 99 1.28 -6.66 11.68
N GLN A 100 2.35 -6.52 12.46
CA GLN A 100 2.91 -7.56 13.31
C GLN A 100 3.32 -6.96 14.66
N GLY A 101 2.62 -7.36 15.72
CA GLY A 101 2.70 -6.67 17.00
C GLY A 101 2.33 -5.19 16.86
N ALA A 102 3.18 -4.31 17.37
CA ALA A 102 2.98 -2.84 17.25
C ALA A 102 3.57 -2.25 15.95
N ARG A 103 4.15 -3.06 15.09
CA ARG A 103 4.84 -2.59 13.88
C ARG A 103 3.94 -2.71 12.65
N ARG A 104 4.10 -1.73 11.75
CA ARG A 104 3.46 -1.71 10.43
C ARG A 104 4.52 -1.77 9.35
N TYR A 105 4.26 -2.55 8.33
CA TYR A 105 5.13 -2.70 7.17
C TYR A 105 4.31 -2.51 5.89
N ILE A 106 4.94 -1.96 4.89
CA ILE A 106 4.37 -1.84 3.53
C ILE A 106 5.36 -2.40 2.53
N THR A 107 4.89 -2.84 1.39
CA THR A 107 5.80 -3.24 0.30
C THR A 107 6.65 -2.07 -0.16
N VAL A 108 7.93 -2.32 -0.43
CA VAL A 108 8.87 -1.33 -1.01
C VAL A 108 8.36 -0.88 -2.38
N ALA A 109 7.95 -1.84 -3.21
CA ALA A 109 7.29 -1.55 -4.48
C ALA A 109 5.84 -1.14 -4.25
N SER A 110 5.33 -0.27 -5.13
CA SER A 110 3.91 0.09 -5.20
C SER A 110 3.35 -0.21 -6.58
N THR A 111 2.06 -0.53 -6.64
CA THR A 111 1.31 -0.54 -7.89
C THR A 111 0.57 0.78 -8.07
N LEU A 112 0.15 1.07 -9.30
CA LEU A 112 -0.58 2.29 -9.64
C LEU A 112 -2.00 1.95 -10.06
N CYS A 113 -2.95 2.72 -9.55
CA CYS A 113 -4.33 2.72 -9.98
C CYS A 113 -4.61 4.04 -10.72
N THR A 114 -4.47 4.03 -12.04
CA THR A 114 -4.54 5.24 -12.87
C THR A 114 -5.72 5.25 -13.82
N ALA A 115 -6.26 4.08 -14.17
CA ALA A 115 -7.31 3.94 -15.14
C ALA A 115 -8.70 4.29 -14.56
N ALA A 116 -9.53 4.96 -15.34
CA ALA A 116 -10.92 5.24 -14.99
C ALA A 116 -11.81 3.99 -15.10
N VAL A 117 -11.34 2.97 -15.78
CA VAL A 117 -11.97 1.65 -15.86
C VAL A 117 -11.37 0.71 -14.82
N TRP A 118 -12.06 -0.39 -14.50
CA TRP A 118 -11.53 -1.42 -13.63
C TRP A 118 -10.33 -2.11 -14.27
N VAL A 119 -9.23 -2.15 -13.54
CA VAL A 119 -8.03 -2.91 -13.87
C VAL A 119 -7.98 -4.11 -12.93
N SER A 120 -8.09 -5.31 -13.49
CA SER A 120 -8.09 -6.55 -12.72
C SER A 120 -6.68 -7.05 -12.44
N GLY A 121 -6.52 -7.69 -11.27
CA GLY A 121 -5.32 -8.39 -10.89
C GLY A 121 -4.11 -7.51 -10.60
N ASN A 122 -4.34 -6.22 -10.32
CA ASN A 122 -3.29 -5.32 -9.86
C ASN A 122 -2.69 -5.81 -8.53
N GLY A 123 -1.36 -5.95 -8.44
CA GLY A 123 -0.78 -6.47 -7.22
C GLY A 123 0.67 -6.94 -7.32
N PHE A 124 1.04 -7.90 -6.48
CA PHE A 124 2.39 -8.43 -6.34
C PHE A 124 2.38 -9.94 -6.24
N ASN A 125 3.47 -10.58 -6.70
CA ASN A 125 3.71 -12.01 -6.54
C ASN A 125 4.93 -12.25 -5.67
N SER A 126 4.90 -13.37 -4.95
CA SER A 126 6.06 -13.95 -4.26
C SER A 126 6.79 -12.98 -3.33
N LEU A 127 6.04 -12.08 -2.66
CA LEU A 127 6.60 -11.14 -1.70
C LEU A 127 7.24 -11.90 -0.52
N ARG A 128 8.49 -11.60 -0.24
CA ARG A 128 9.27 -12.09 0.89
C ARG A 128 9.33 -11.03 2.00
N ALA A 129 9.79 -11.40 3.18
CA ALA A 129 9.98 -10.45 4.28
C ALA A 129 10.84 -9.24 3.89
N THR A 130 11.85 -9.45 3.03
CA THR A 130 12.75 -8.40 2.54
C THR A 130 12.12 -7.41 1.56
N ASP A 131 10.92 -7.72 1.03
CA ASP A 131 10.19 -6.82 0.12
C ASP A 131 9.34 -5.79 0.87
N PHE A 132 9.48 -5.73 2.19
CA PHE A 132 8.74 -4.81 3.04
C PHE A 132 9.67 -3.79 3.71
N VAL A 133 9.11 -2.65 4.04
CA VAL A 133 9.75 -1.59 4.83
C VAL A 133 8.83 -1.22 5.99
N GLN A 134 9.41 -1.01 7.17
CA GLN A 134 8.65 -0.53 8.31
C GLN A 134 8.19 0.91 8.06
N VAL A 135 6.91 1.18 8.32
CA VAL A 135 6.34 2.54 8.21
C VAL A 135 6.97 3.42 9.29
N ASP A 136 7.51 4.56 8.87
CA ASP A 136 8.22 5.51 9.74
C ASP A 136 9.44 4.89 10.46
N GLY A 137 9.99 3.80 9.92
CA GLY A 137 11.14 3.08 10.46
C GLY A 137 12.28 2.90 9.45
N PRO A 138 13.34 2.19 9.84
CA PRO A 138 14.45 1.90 8.96
C PRO A 138 14.03 0.97 7.82
N VAL A 139 14.79 1.01 6.73
CA VAL A 139 14.65 0.04 5.63
C VAL A 139 14.90 -1.36 6.18
N CYS A 140 14.09 -2.32 5.75
CA CYS A 140 14.26 -3.71 6.10
C CYS A 140 15.66 -4.19 5.69
N SER A 141 16.42 -4.62 6.69
CA SER A 141 17.67 -5.37 6.48
C SER A 141 17.52 -6.74 7.14
N PRO A 142 18.25 -7.78 6.69
CA PRO A 142 18.06 -9.14 7.20
C PRO A 142 18.09 -9.26 8.73
N ASP A 143 18.69 -8.30 9.41
CA ASP A 143 19.03 -8.44 10.82
C ASP A 143 18.13 -7.70 11.82
N ALA A 144 17.20 -6.79 11.41
CA ALA A 144 16.54 -6.00 12.46
C ALA A 144 15.16 -5.38 12.17
N SER A 145 14.70 -5.20 10.94
CA SER A 145 13.53 -4.37 10.69
C SER A 145 12.51 -4.94 9.71
N CYS A 146 12.71 -6.18 9.28
CA CYS A 146 11.77 -6.90 8.43
C CYS A 146 10.59 -7.49 9.23
N PRO A 147 9.44 -7.75 8.61
CA PRO A 147 8.45 -8.60 9.22
C PRO A 147 9.01 -10.02 9.40
N ASP A 148 8.72 -10.64 10.52
CA ASP A 148 9.17 -12.00 10.80
C ASP A 148 8.18 -13.02 10.23
N PHE A 149 8.69 -13.92 9.38
CA PHE A 149 7.92 -14.98 8.72
C PHE A 149 8.23 -16.38 9.30
N ALA A 150 9.02 -16.47 10.39
CA ALA A 150 9.33 -17.74 11.05
C ALA A 150 8.09 -18.38 11.69
N ALA A 151 8.14 -19.68 11.93
CA ALA A 151 7.04 -20.42 12.59
C ALA A 151 6.76 -19.95 14.03
N SER A 152 7.76 -19.34 14.70
CA SER A 152 7.63 -18.76 16.04
C SER A 152 7.22 -17.28 16.04
N ALA A 153 7.00 -16.70 14.89
CA ALA A 153 6.72 -15.26 14.75
C ALA A 153 5.37 -14.87 15.34
N ALA A 154 5.26 -13.62 15.76
CA ALA A 154 3.98 -13.06 16.17
C ALA A 154 2.96 -13.07 15.00
N PRO A 155 1.65 -13.18 15.30
CA PRO A 155 0.61 -13.14 14.29
C PRO A 155 0.70 -11.91 13.38
N LEU A 156 0.37 -12.14 12.12
CA LEU A 156 0.31 -11.12 11.07
C LEU A 156 -1.13 -10.74 10.78
N ARG A 157 -1.41 -9.47 10.63
CA ARG A 157 -2.66 -8.95 10.08
C ARG A 157 -2.38 -8.25 8.78
N PHE A 158 -3.23 -8.49 7.80
CA PHE A 158 -3.05 -7.96 6.46
C PHE A 158 -3.99 -6.81 6.16
N GLY A 159 -3.60 -6.03 5.17
CA GLY A 159 -4.40 -4.93 4.67
C GLY A 159 -3.78 -4.35 3.40
N PHE A 160 -4.16 -3.14 3.08
CA PHE A 160 -3.57 -2.40 1.99
C PHE A 160 -3.42 -0.92 2.34
N THR A 161 -2.57 -0.20 1.61
CA THR A 161 -2.51 1.25 1.71
C THR A 161 -2.94 1.90 0.41
N ARG A 162 -3.37 3.15 0.54
CA ARG A 162 -3.57 4.05 -0.59
C ARG A 162 -2.81 5.34 -0.32
N GLN A 163 -1.97 5.72 -1.27
CA GLN A 163 -1.23 6.96 -1.21
C GLN A 163 -1.54 7.81 -2.43
N VAL A 164 -1.83 9.08 -2.18
CA VAL A 164 -1.97 10.12 -3.19
C VAL A 164 -0.99 11.23 -2.85
N ALA A 165 -0.32 11.78 -3.85
CA ALA A 165 0.54 12.93 -3.70
C ALA A 165 0.21 13.99 -4.74
N LEU A 166 0.24 15.25 -4.32
CA LEU A 166 0.20 16.42 -5.19
C LEU A 166 1.57 17.09 -5.19
N LEU A 167 2.02 17.47 -6.37
CA LEU A 167 3.27 18.20 -6.56
C LEU A 167 3.10 19.70 -6.25
N ALA A 168 4.22 20.42 -6.16
CA ALA A 168 4.20 21.87 -6.03
C ALA A 168 3.41 22.52 -7.19
N GLY A 169 2.61 23.51 -6.87
CA GLY A 169 1.77 24.22 -7.85
C GLY A 169 0.45 23.52 -8.23
N GLN A 170 0.24 22.29 -7.78
CA GLN A 170 -1.05 21.62 -8.01
C GLN A 170 -2.12 22.15 -7.04
N PRO A 171 -3.35 22.43 -7.52
CA PRO A 171 -4.43 22.92 -6.68
C PRO A 171 -4.95 21.84 -5.73
N ALA A 172 -5.63 22.26 -4.67
CA ALA A 172 -6.41 21.37 -3.83
C ALA A 172 -7.47 20.64 -4.67
N GLY A 173 -7.78 19.41 -4.28
CA GLY A 173 -8.77 18.61 -5.02
C GLY A 173 -9.08 17.30 -4.34
N THR A 174 -9.89 16.49 -5.02
CA THR A 174 -10.26 15.16 -4.56
C THR A 174 -9.80 14.10 -5.57
N VAL A 175 -9.39 12.95 -5.04
CA VAL A 175 -9.17 11.73 -5.81
C VAL A 175 -10.16 10.69 -5.32
N VAL A 176 -10.98 10.18 -6.23
CA VAL A 176 -11.95 9.11 -5.97
C VAL A 176 -11.44 7.84 -6.62
N HIS A 177 -11.40 6.76 -5.86
CA HIS A 177 -10.96 5.47 -6.38
C HIS A 177 -11.70 4.31 -5.71
N GLY A 178 -11.71 3.17 -6.38
CA GLY A 178 -12.36 1.95 -5.93
C GLY A 178 -11.36 0.81 -5.79
N VAL A 179 -11.67 -0.11 -4.87
CA VAL A 179 -11.02 -1.41 -4.71
C VAL A 179 -12.07 -2.49 -4.68
N ASP A 180 -11.83 -3.54 -5.45
CA ASP A 180 -12.66 -4.74 -5.50
C ASP A 180 -11.78 -5.99 -5.53
N ASN A 181 -12.35 -7.16 -5.33
CA ASN A 181 -11.69 -8.45 -5.44
C ASN A 181 -10.33 -8.53 -4.73
N TRP A 182 -10.20 -7.81 -3.58
CA TRP A 182 -9.00 -7.84 -2.77
C TRP A 182 -8.72 -9.26 -2.28
N LYS A 183 -7.55 -9.79 -2.61
CA LYS A 183 -7.17 -11.18 -2.33
C LYS A 183 -5.73 -11.28 -1.87
N LEU A 184 -5.51 -12.12 -0.86
CA LEU A 184 -4.20 -12.56 -0.42
C LEU A 184 -4.10 -14.08 -0.55
N THR A 185 -2.95 -14.54 -1.00
CA THR A 185 -2.57 -15.95 -0.94
C THR A 185 -1.27 -16.05 -0.15
N VAL A 186 -1.29 -16.84 0.89
CA VAL A 186 -0.14 -17.10 1.75
C VAL A 186 0.42 -18.47 1.42
N TRP A 187 1.71 -18.53 1.06
CA TRP A 187 2.43 -19.77 0.79
C TRP A 187 3.31 -20.11 1.99
N ARG A 188 3.16 -21.30 2.50
CA ARG A 188 3.93 -21.83 3.64
C ARG A 188 5.24 -22.46 3.16
N ARG A 189 6.23 -22.52 4.05
CA ARG A 189 7.44 -23.33 3.86
C ARG A 189 7.14 -24.79 4.09
#